data_4af14ec6543cf64eb6f7da153fa135df
#
_entry.id   4af14ec6543cf64eb6f7da153fa135df
#
_cell.length_a   1.000
_cell.length_b   1.000
_cell.length_c   1.000
_cell.angle_alpha   90.00
_cell.angle_beta   90.00
_cell.angle_gamma   90.00
#
_symmetry.space_group_name_H-M   'P 1'
#
loop_
_entity.id
_entity.type
_entity.pdbx_description
1 polymer ?
#
loop_
_entity_poly.entity_id
_entity_poly.type
_entity_poly.pdbx_seq_one_letter_code
_entity_poly.pdbx_strand_id
1 'polypeptide(L)'
;MEKGGDIFRALADPTRRALLDSLFSRDGQMLNELSEKFPDMTRFGVMKHLAVLAEANLVITARHGRTKRHYLNPVPIEQIANRWISKYAARFTSALVALDEQVGADHETETRRAESA
;
A
#
# COMPACT_ATOMS: atom_id res chain seq x y z
N MET A 1 12.39 -9.88 14.85
CA MET A 1 11.45 -8.76 14.69
C MET A 1 10.57 -9.03 13.47
N GLU A 2 9.29 -8.87 13.61
CA GLU A 2 8.36 -9.18 12.53
C GLU A 2 8.42 -8.13 11.42
N LYS A 3 8.56 -8.59 10.18
CA LYS A 3 8.60 -7.69 9.01
C LYS A 3 7.33 -6.86 8.89
N GLY A 4 6.18 -7.41 9.34
CA GLY A 4 4.91 -6.70 9.32
C GLY A 4 4.89 -5.45 10.18
N GLY A 5 5.53 -5.49 11.36
CA GLY A 5 5.63 -4.34 12.26
C GLY A 5 6.45 -3.20 11.66
N ASP A 6 7.54 -3.53 11.00
CA ASP A 6 8.39 -2.56 10.34
C ASP A 6 7.66 -1.87 9.17
N ILE A 7 6.85 -2.61 8.44
CA ILE A 7 6.07 -2.08 7.33
C ILE A 7 5.02 -1.08 7.84
N PHE A 8 4.26 -1.45 8.87
CA PHE A 8 3.24 -0.56 9.44
C PHE A 8 3.85 0.71 10.00
N ARG A 9 4.97 0.58 10.69
CA ARG A 9 5.71 1.73 11.22
C ARG A 9 6.18 2.65 10.09
N ALA A 10 6.74 2.08 9.03
CA ALA A 10 7.20 2.84 7.89
C ALA A 10 6.05 3.59 7.21
N LEU A 11 4.90 2.95 7.08
CA LEU A 11 3.71 3.53 6.44
C LEU A 11 2.94 4.50 7.33
N ALA A 12 3.25 4.56 8.61
CA ALA A 12 2.54 5.43 9.56
C ALA A 12 2.84 6.92 9.35
N ASP A 13 3.94 7.25 8.70
CA ASP A 13 4.36 8.62 8.48
C ASP A 13 3.89 9.15 7.12
N PRO A 14 3.22 10.32 7.08
CA PRO A 14 2.71 10.85 5.81
C PRO A 14 3.81 11.22 4.81
N THR A 15 4.97 11.67 5.28
CA THR A 15 6.10 11.97 4.39
C THR A 15 6.62 10.71 3.72
N ARG A 16 6.71 9.62 4.45
CA ARG A 16 7.15 8.35 3.88
C ARG A 16 6.15 7.82 2.86
N ARG A 17 4.85 7.95 3.11
CA ARG A 17 3.84 7.60 2.12
C ARG A 17 3.97 8.46 0.86
N ALA A 18 4.22 9.75 1.02
CA ALA A 18 4.42 10.67 -0.11
C ALA A 18 5.67 10.30 -0.92
N LEU A 19 6.74 9.84 -0.26
CA LEU A 19 7.94 9.36 -0.96
C LEU A 19 7.62 8.11 -1.79
N LEU A 20 6.86 7.18 -1.24
CA LEU A 20 6.43 5.98 -1.98
C LEU A 20 5.55 6.35 -3.17
N ASP A 21 4.64 7.30 -3.00
CA ASP A 21 3.80 7.80 -4.09
C ASP A 21 4.63 8.45 -5.20
N SER A 22 5.67 9.18 -4.81
CA SER A 22 6.60 9.79 -5.77
C SER A 22 7.33 8.72 -6.60
N LEU A 23 7.79 7.67 -5.93
CA LEU A 23 8.45 6.55 -6.63
C LEU A 23 7.48 5.75 -7.47
N PHE A 24 6.23 5.64 -7.05
CA PHE A 24 5.20 5.01 -7.85
C PHE A 24 4.96 5.76 -9.16
N SER A 25 4.95 7.09 -9.09
CA SER A 25 4.76 7.94 -10.29
C SER A 25 5.96 7.89 -11.21
N ARG A 26 7.16 7.86 -10.65
CA ARG A 26 8.40 7.79 -11.42
C ARG A 26 9.45 7.03 -10.59
N ASP A 27 9.67 5.79 -10.95
CA ASP A 27 10.59 4.92 -10.23
C ASP A 27 12.05 5.24 -10.57
N GLY A 28 12.96 4.81 -9.72
CA GLY A 28 14.39 4.98 -9.97
C GLY A 28 14.90 6.39 -9.78
N GLN A 29 14.34 7.14 -8.85
CA GLN A 29 14.77 8.51 -8.57
C GLN A 29 15.99 8.56 -7.65
N MET A 30 16.82 9.57 -7.86
CA MET A 30 17.94 9.89 -6.98
C MET A 30 17.45 10.74 -5.79
N LEU A 31 18.26 10.79 -4.74
CA LEU A 31 17.92 11.58 -3.56
C LEU A 31 17.62 13.04 -3.89
N ASN A 32 18.41 13.66 -4.77
CA ASN A 32 18.18 15.05 -5.18
C ASN A 32 16.81 15.25 -5.81
N GLU A 33 16.42 14.34 -6.69
CA GLU A 33 15.12 14.39 -7.36
C GLU A 33 13.97 14.27 -6.36
N LEU A 34 14.10 13.36 -5.41
CA LEU A 34 13.09 13.18 -4.36
C LEU A 34 13.05 14.39 -3.44
N SER A 35 14.22 14.92 -3.04
CA SER A 35 14.31 16.04 -2.12
C SER A 35 13.68 17.31 -2.67
N GLU A 36 13.77 17.54 -3.97
CA GLU A 36 13.16 18.70 -4.62
C GLU A 36 11.63 18.75 -4.43
N LYS A 37 11.01 17.63 -4.23
CA LYS A 37 9.56 17.54 -4.02
C LYS A 37 9.13 17.83 -2.58
N PHE A 38 10.08 17.97 -1.69
CA PHE A 38 9.84 18.23 -0.27
C PHE A 38 10.63 19.46 0.19
N PRO A 39 10.27 20.65 -0.31
CA PRO A 39 11.07 21.86 -0.04
C PRO A 39 11.13 22.26 1.43
N ASP A 40 10.16 21.84 2.23
CA ASP A 40 10.12 22.14 3.66
C ASP A 40 11.00 21.19 4.49
N MET A 41 11.60 20.22 3.84
CA MET A 41 12.41 19.20 4.50
C MET A 41 13.85 19.26 4.02
N THR A 42 14.80 19.03 4.92
CA THR A 42 16.20 18.95 4.54
C THR A 42 16.46 17.66 3.74
N ARG A 43 17.48 17.70 2.90
CA ARG A 43 17.94 16.52 2.17
C ARG A 43 18.27 15.37 3.14
N PHE A 44 18.87 15.69 4.28
CA PHE A 44 19.18 14.71 5.32
C PHE A 44 17.90 14.08 5.89
N GLY A 45 16.87 14.89 6.09
CA GLY A 45 15.56 14.38 6.54
C GLY A 45 14.94 13.42 5.55
N VAL A 46 14.98 13.74 4.26
CA VAL A 46 14.49 12.84 3.20
C VAL A 46 15.29 11.54 3.21
N MET A 47 16.61 11.64 3.34
CA MET A 47 17.48 10.47 3.40
C MET A 47 17.14 9.55 4.57
N LYS A 48 16.82 10.11 5.74
CA LYS A 48 16.41 9.34 6.92
C LYS A 48 15.10 8.58 6.67
N HIS A 49 14.13 9.24 6.04
CA HIS A 49 12.86 8.58 5.69
C HIS A 49 13.08 7.45 4.70
N LEU A 50 13.96 7.65 3.72
CA LEU A 50 14.30 6.59 2.77
C LEU A 50 14.96 5.41 3.46
N ALA A 51 15.80 5.67 4.47
CA ALA A 51 16.43 4.60 5.24
C ALA A 51 15.41 3.75 5.99
N VAL A 52 14.39 4.38 6.58
CA VAL A 52 13.31 3.66 7.26
C VAL A 52 12.53 2.80 6.25
N LEU A 53 12.24 3.35 5.08
CA LEU A 53 11.55 2.61 4.02
C LEU A 53 12.39 1.44 3.51
N ALA A 54 13.70 1.63 3.39
CA ALA A 54 14.62 0.57 2.96
C ALA A 54 14.70 -0.56 4.00
N GLU A 55 14.73 -0.22 5.28
CA GLU A 55 14.72 -1.22 6.36
C GLU A 55 13.44 -2.06 6.33
N ALA A 56 12.32 -1.45 5.99
CA ALA A 56 11.03 -2.15 5.86
C ALA A 56 10.91 -2.89 4.52
N ASN A 57 11.95 -2.83 3.70
CA ASN A 57 11.99 -3.46 2.38
C ASN A 57 10.94 -2.89 1.40
N LEU A 58 10.50 -1.65 1.64
CA LEU A 58 9.55 -0.94 0.78
C LEU A 58 10.26 -0.12 -0.31
N VAL A 59 11.54 0.16 -0.11
CA VAL A 59 12.40 0.83 -1.07
C VAL A 59 13.66 0.01 -1.26
N ILE A 60 14.05 -0.17 -2.51
CA ILE A 60 15.31 -0.82 -2.88
C ILE A 60 16.21 0.25 -3.47
N THR A 61 17.40 0.36 -2.93
CA THR A 61 18.40 1.31 -3.43
C THR A 61 19.42 0.54 -4.24
N ALA A 62 19.60 0.94 -5.50
CA ALA A 62 20.57 0.33 -6.40
C ALA A 62 21.58 1.37 -6.86
N ARG A 63 22.82 0.95 -6.94
CA ARG A 63 23.89 1.82 -7.41
C ARG A 63 24.08 1.61 -8.94
N HIS A 64 24.05 2.70 -9.67
CA HIS A 64 24.32 2.74 -11.10
C HIS A 64 25.51 3.66 -11.34
N GLY A 65 26.71 3.08 -11.43
CA GLY A 65 27.94 3.87 -11.50
C GLY A 65 28.14 4.67 -10.22
N ARG A 66 28.17 6.00 -10.33
CA ARG A 66 28.34 6.90 -9.18
C ARG A 66 27.03 7.35 -8.56
N THR A 67 25.91 6.96 -9.14
CA THR A 67 24.58 7.38 -8.66
C THR A 67 23.89 6.27 -7.90
N LYS A 68 23.12 6.67 -6.89
CA LYS A 68 22.20 5.77 -6.20
C LYS A 68 20.79 6.11 -6.63
N ARG A 69 20.04 5.08 -7.04
CA ARG A 69 18.64 5.25 -7.43
C ARG A 69 17.75 4.44 -6.50
N HIS A 70 16.60 4.99 -6.20
CA HIS A 70 15.66 4.41 -5.27
C HIS A 70 14.44 3.89 -6.03
N TYR A 71 14.04 2.68 -5.71
CA TYR A 71 12.94 1.98 -6.40
C TYR A 71 11.90 1.56 -5.39
N LEU A 72 10.64 1.73 -5.75
CA LEU A 72 9.53 1.21 -4.96
C LEU A 72 9.53 -0.31 -5.01
N ASN A 73 9.40 -0.94 -3.86
CA ASN A 73 9.17 -2.38 -3.78
C ASN A 73 7.77 -2.59 -3.19
N PRO A 74 6.76 -2.84 -4.01
CA PRO A 74 5.39 -3.01 -3.53
C PRO A 74 5.11 -4.39 -2.92
N VAL A 75 6.04 -5.34 -3.06
CA VAL A 75 5.81 -6.73 -2.65
C VAL A 75 5.41 -6.86 -1.18
N PRO A 76 6.07 -6.22 -0.20
CA PRO A 76 5.64 -6.36 1.19
C PRO A 76 4.24 -5.81 1.45
N ILE A 77 3.86 -4.72 0.78
CA ILE A 77 2.52 -4.14 0.91
C ILE A 77 1.50 -5.11 0.31
N GLU A 78 1.79 -5.64 -0.86
CA GLU A 78 0.93 -6.60 -1.54
C GLU A 78 0.72 -7.86 -0.70
N GLN A 79 1.78 -8.38 -0.11
CA GLN A 79 1.70 -9.56 0.75
C GLN A 79 0.80 -9.34 1.95
N ILE A 80 0.94 -8.19 2.63
CA ILE A 80 0.10 -7.85 3.77
C ILE A 80 -1.34 -7.62 3.33
N ALA A 81 -1.54 -6.84 2.27
CA ALA A 81 -2.87 -6.55 1.74
C ALA A 81 -3.60 -7.83 1.35
N ASN A 82 -2.93 -8.72 0.62
CA ASN A 82 -3.52 -9.99 0.19
C ASN A 82 -3.87 -10.88 1.37
N ARG A 83 -3.00 -10.94 2.37
CA ARG A 83 -3.24 -11.73 3.58
C ARG A 83 -4.49 -11.28 4.31
N TRP A 84 -4.67 -9.96 4.46
CA TRP A 84 -5.82 -9.40 5.16
C TRP A 84 -7.07 -9.43 4.30
N ILE A 85 -6.96 -9.05 3.04
CA ILE A 85 -8.06 -9.06 2.09
C ILE A 85 -8.62 -10.46 1.95
N SER A 86 -7.77 -11.46 1.75
CA SER A 86 -8.20 -12.87 1.62
C SER A 86 -8.93 -13.35 2.88
N LYS A 87 -8.39 -13.00 4.04
CA LYS A 87 -8.98 -13.38 5.33
C LYS A 87 -10.37 -12.77 5.52
N TYR A 88 -10.50 -11.47 5.29
CA TYR A 88 -11.75 -10.76 5.45
C TYR A 88 -12.73 -11.06 4.33
N ALA A 89 -12.25 -11.18 3.09
CA ALA A 89 -13.09 -11.51 1.96
C ALA A 89 -13.75 -12.88 2.10
N ALA A 90 -12.99 -13.86 2.57
CA ALA A 90 -13.53 -15.21 2.81
C ALA A 90 -14.65 -15.19 3.84
N ARG A 91 -14.46 -14.50 4.95
CA ARG A 91 -15.47 -14.34 5.99
C ARG A 91 -16.70 -13.60 5.48
N PHE A 92 -16.47 -12.51 4.79
CA PHE A 92 -17.55 -11.68 4.25
C PHE A 92 -18.37 -12.43 3.22
N THR A 93 -17.71 -13.16 2.34
CA THR A 93 -18.37 -13.98 1.33
C THR A 93 -19.20 -15.07 1.99
N SER A 94 -18.67 -15.76 3.00
CA SER A 94 -19.41 -16.79 3.73
C SER A 94 -20.66 -16.23 4.41
N ALA A 95 -20.54 -15.05 5.01
CA ALA A 95 -21.66 -14.37 5.66
C ALA A 95 -22.73 -13.97 4.67
N LEU A 96 -22.33 -13.47 3.50
CA LEU A 96 -23.28 -13.08 2.43
C LEU A 96 -24.01 -14.29 1.85
N VAL A 97 -23.30 -15.39 1.66
CA VAL A 97 -23.93 -16.64 1.16
C VAL A 97 -24.95 -17.15 2.16
N ALA A 98 -24.61 -17.18 3.43
CA ALA A 98 -25.53 -17.61 4.49
C ALA A 98 -26.78 -16.72 4.56
N LEU A 99 -26.61 -15.41 4.43
CA LEU A 99 -27.71 -14.44 4.43
C LEU A 99 -28.62 -14.64 3.20
N ASP A 100 -28.03 -14.85 2.03
CA ASP A 100 -28.75 -15.09 0.79
C ASP A 100 -29.62 -16.35 0.87
N GLU A 101 -29.10 -17.41 1.45
CA GLU A 101 -29.85 -18.65 1.68
C GLU A 101 -31.07 -18.45 2.60
N GLN A 102 -30.95 -17.58 3.60
CA GLN A 102 -32.02 -17.29 4.55
C GLN A 102 -33.16 -16.44 3.96
N VAL A 103 -32.85 -15.52 3.06
CA VAL A 103 -33.79 -14.52 2.56
C VAL A 103 -33.97 -14.59 1.04
N GLY A 104 -33.55 -15.67 0.40
CA GLY A 104 -33.50 -15.81 -1.05
C GLY A 104 -34.76 -15.40 -1.79
N ALA A 105 -35.92 -15.90 -1.36
CA ALA A 105 -37.19 -15.60 -2.03
C ALA A 105 -37.59 -14.14 -1.91
N ASP A 106 -37.47 -13.57 -0.72
CA ASP A 106 -37.82 -12.17 -0.49
C ASP A 106 -36.84 -11.24 -1.20
N HIS A 107 -35.58 -11.59 -1.20
CA HIS A 107 -34.53 -10.82 -1.88
C HIS A 107 -34.77 -10.75 -3.38
N GLU A 108 -35.10 -11.84 -4.01
CA GLU A 108 -35.43 -11.89 -5.45
C GLU A 108 -36.61 -11.01 -5.78
N THR A 109 -37.63 -11.00 -4.95
CA THR A 109 -38.83 -10.16 -5.12
C THR A 109 -38.47 -8.67 -5.06
N GLU A 110 -37.68 -8.27 -4.10
CA GLU A 110 -37.22 -6.88 -3.95
C GLU A 110 -36.35 -6.42 -5.13
N THR A 111 -35.45 -7.26 -5.59
CA THR A 111 -34.60 -6.97 -6.74
C THR A 111 -35.44 -6.76 -8.01
N ARG A 112 -36.43 -7.59 -8.23
CA ARG A 112 -37.34 -7.45 -9.38
C ARG A 112 -38.12 -6.16 -9.32
N ARG A 113 -38.58 -5.73 -8.15
CA ARG A 113 -39.27 -4.46 -7.97
C ARG A 113 -38.36 -3.26 -8.30
N ALA A 114 -37.12 -3.32 -7.87
CA ALA A 114 -36.15 -2.27 -8.15
C ALA A 114 -35.86 -2.16 -9.64
N GLU A 115 -35.74 -3.30 -10.33
CA GLU A 115 -35.52 -3.33 -11.77
C GLU A 115 -36.74 -2.87 -12.58
N SER A 116 -37.94 -3.08 -12.04
CA SER A 116 -39.16 -2.68 -12.69
C SER A 116 -39.47 -1.19 -12.56
N ALA A 117 -38.87 -0.53 -11.59
CA ALA A 117 -39.07 0.88 -11.38
C ALA A 117 -38.15 1.71 -12.26
#